data_dd8aaeb2b9d48b4be0be794e394415d5
#
_entry.id   dd8aaeb2b9d48b4be0be794e394415d5
#
_cell.length_a   1.000
_cell.length_b   1.000
_cell.length_c   1.000
_cell.angle_alpha   90.00
_cell.angle_beta   90.00
_cell.angle_gamma   90.00
#
_symmetry.space_group_name_H-M   'P 1'
#
loop_
_entity.id
_entity.type
_entity.pdbx_description
1 polymer ?
#
loop_
_entity_poly.entity_id
_entity_poly.type
_entity_poly.pdbx_seq_one_letter_code
_entity_poly.pdbx_strand_id
1 'polypeptide(L)'
;MTQAAVSHQVKSLEERLGVALFKRLPRGLMLTHEGESLLPVLCDSFDRIAGLLERFEGGHYRDVLTVGAVGTFTVGWLLPRLEDFQARHPFIDLRLSTHNNRVDIAAEGLDYAIRFGGGAWHGTEALALFEAPLTVLCCPEVAAQLHSPADLLQHTLLRSYRADEWPLWFQAAGLPAHAPLTRSIVFDTSLAMLEAARQGVGVALAPAAMFARQLASESIRRPFATEVSTGSYWLTRLQSRGETSAMLAFREWLLGQAVLESEA
;
A
#
# COMPACT_ATOMS: atom_id res chain seq x y z
N MET A 1 27.40 -17.12 23.11
CA MET A 1 27.19 -16.22 24.26
C MET A 1 26.46 -16.97 25.34
N THR A 2 26.87 -16.92 26.60
CA THR A 2 26.24 -17.69 27.71
C THR A 2 25.07 -16.90 28.32
N GLN A 3 24.07 -17.55 28.89
CA GLN A 3 22.93 -16.91 29.57
C GLN A 3 23.38 -15.94 30.69
N ALA A 4 24.47 -16.31 31.40
CA ALA A 4 25.05 -15.44 32.45
C ALA A 4 25.59 -14.10 31.86
N ALA A 5 26.25 -14.17 30.72
CA ALA A 5 26.78 -12.97 30.05
C ALA A 5 25.64 -12.03 29.59
N VAL A 6 24.56 -12.59 29.02
CA VAL A 6 23.37 -11.80 28.62
C VAL A 6 22.74 -11.13 29.84
N SER A 7 22.54 -11.89 30.94
CA SER A 7 21.96 -11.37 32.18
C SER A 7 22.80 -10.25 32.77
N HIS A 8 24.11 -10.35 32.69
CA HIS A 8 25.02 -9.31 33.16
C HIS A 8 24.91 -8.02 32.33
N GLN A 9 24.84 -8.16 30.99
CA GLN A 9 24.70 -7.00 30.11
C GLN A 9 23.36 -6.28 30.30
N VAL A 10 22.28 -7.04 30.46
CA VAL A 10 20.96 -6.47 30.76
C VAL A 10 20.97 -5.70 32.06
N LYS A 11 21.54 -6.31 33.12
CA LYS A 11 21.66 -5.65 34.43
C LYS A 11 22.50 -4.36 34.37
N SER A 12 23.61 -4.39 33.66
CA SER A 12 24.44 -3.19 33.44
C SER A 12 23.68 -2.07 32.71
N LEU A 13 22.81 -2.43 31.75
CA LEU A 13 21.96 -1.49 31.06
C LEU A 13 20.92 -0.87 32.02
N GLU A 14 20.24 -1.72 32.82
CA GLU A 14 19.27 -1.29 33.82
C GLU A 14 19.89 -0.34 34.86
N GLU A 15 21.11 -0.65 35.32
CA GLU A 15 21.85 0.21 36.23
C GLU A 15 22.20 1.57 35.64
N ARG A 16 22.55 1.63 34.33
CA ARG A 16 22.82 2.90 33.65
C ARG A 16 21.57 3.73 33.38
N LEU A 17 20.44 3.07 33.12
CA LEU A 17 19.16 3.73 32.88
C LEU A 17 18.46 4.15 34.19
N GLY A 18 18.83 3.53 35.30
CA GLY A 18 18.18 3.74 36.60
C GLY A 18 16.79 3.11 36.70
N VAL A 19 16.40 2.25 35.75
CA VAL A 19 15.10 1.58 35.73
C VAL A 19 15.28 0.10 35.39
N ALA A 20 14.38 -0.77 35.90
CA ALA A 20 14.33 -2.16 35.51
C ALA A 20 13.60 -2.32 34.18
N LEU A 21 14.15 -3.08 33.24
CA LEU A 21 13.53 -3.41 31.95
C LEU A 21 12.81 -4.75 32.00
N PHE A 22 13.19 -5.62 32.95
CA PHE A 22 12.59 -6.93 33.14
C PHE A 22 12.15 -7.15 34.58
N LYS A 23 11.03 -7.82 34.76
CA LYS A 23 10.59 -8.38 36.06
C LYS A 23 10.64 -9.89 36.01
N ARG A 24 11.14 -10.50 37.09
CA ARG A 24 11.20 -11.95 37.27
C ARG A 24 9.83 -12.48 37.72
N LEU A 25 9.36 -13.49 37.03
CA LEU A 25 8.19 -14.26 37.41
C LEU A 25 8.60 -15.69 37.84
N PRO A 26 7.74 -16.42 38.56
CA PRO A 26 8.00 -17.81 38.94
C PRO A 26 8.29 -18.75 37.73
N ARG A 27 7.86 -18.38 36.55
CA ARG A 27 8.04 -19.14 35.30
C ARG A 27 8.62 -18.28 34.14
N GLY A 28 9.59 -17.41 34.43
CA GLY A 28 10.30 -16.67 33.39
C GLY A 28 10.51 -15.20 33.65
N LEU A 29 10.75 -14.46 32.60
CA LEU A 29 10.94 -13.02 32.57
C LEU A 29 9.78 -12.36 31.82
N MET A 30 9.38 -11.20 32.27
CA MET A 30 8.42 -10.34 31.57
C MET A 30 9.02 -8.92 31.49
N LEU A 31 8.74 -8.20 30.38
CA LEU A 31 9.13 -6.79 30.29
C LEU A 31 8.37 -5.96 31.31
N THR A 32 9.01 -4.91 31.78
CA THR A 32 8.36 -3.79 32.48
C THR A 32 7.74 -2.83 31.47
N HIS A 33 7.03 -1.83 31.91
CA HIS A 33 6.51 -0.77 31.04
C HIS A 33 7.66 -0.03 30.31
N GLU A 34 8.75 0.22 31.01
CA GLU A 34 9.97 0.82 30.46
C GLU A 34 10.61 -0.11 29.43
N GLY A 35 10.63 -1.41 29.67
CA GLY A 35 11.12 -2.43 28.74
C GLY A 35 10.25 -2.52 27.49
N GLU A 36 8.92 -2.50 27.61
CA GLU A 36 7.97 -2.47 26.48
C GLU A 36 8.11 -1.21 25.64
N SER A 37 8.42 -0.07 26.24
CA SER A 37 8.65 1.19 25.54
C SER A 37 10.00 1.22 24.81
N LEU A 38 11.03 0.61 25.36
CA LEU A 38 12.38 0.59 24.79
C LEU A 38 12.55 -0.45 23.68
N LEU A 39 11.88 -1.60 23.80
CA LEU A 39 12.07 -2.74 22.89
C LEU A 39 11.82 -2.38 21.40
N PRO A 40 10.74 -1.71 21.01
CA PRO A 40 10.51 -1.34 19.60
C PRO A 40 11.65 -0.49 19.03
N VAL A 41 12.11 0.51 19.80
CA VAL A 41 13.19 1.42 19.39
C VAL A 41 14.50 0.67 19.19
N LEU A 42 14.81 -0.31 20.05
CA LEU A 42 16.00 -1.16 19.89
C LEU A 42 15.88 -2.08 18.69
N CYS A 43 14.73 -2.75 18.52
CA CYS A 43 14.48 -3.60 17.35
C CYS A 43 14.67 -2.82 16.06
N ASP A 44 14.00 -1.68 15.89
CA ASP A 44 14.12 -0.82 14.71
C ASP A 44 15.58 -0.39 14.46
N SER A 45 16.30 -0.06 15.54
CA SER A 45 17.71 0.37 15.43
C SER A 45 18.62 -0.78 14.98
N PHE A 46 18.45 -1.97 15.55
CA PHE A 46 19.22 -3.15 15.15
C PHE A 46 18.86 -3.64 13.75
N ASP A 47 17.60 -3.59 13.34
CA ASP A 47 17.17 -3.93 11.99
C ASP A 47 17.78 -2.98 10.95
N ARG A 48 17.91 -1.69 11.28
CA ARG A 48 18.60 -0.70 10.45
C ARG A 48 20.10 -1.00 10.34
N ILE A 49 20.76 -1.40 11.42
CA ILE A 49 22.18 -1.78 11.42
C ILE A 49 22.35 -3.06 10.60
N ALA A 50 21.50 -4.08 10.82
CA ALA A 50 21.54 -5.33 10.07
C ALA A 50 21.36 -5.09 8.57
N GLY A 51 20.38 -4.26 8.17
CA GLY A 51 20.17 -3.89 6.77
C GLY A 51 21.37 -3.15 6.16
N LEU A 52 22.11 -2.36 6.95
CA LEU A 52 23.35 -1.74 6.48
C LEU A 52 24.47 -2.77 6.28
N LEU A 53 24.61 -3.73 7.20
CA LEU A 53 25.62 -4.79 7.11
C LEU A 53 25.34 -5.75 5.94
N GLU A 54 24.08 -6.07 5.67
CA GLU A 54 23.66 -6.87 4.51
C GLU A 54 24.12 -6.26 3.17
N ARG A 55 24.22 -4.90 3.08
CA ARG A 55 24.75 -4.21 1.88
C ARG A 55 26.20 -4.58 1.56
N PHE A 56 26.95 -5.05 2.55
CA PHE A 56 28.35 -5.44 2.40
C PHE A 56 28.56 -6.96 2.30
N GLU A 57 27.47 -7.76 2.39
CA GLU A 57 27.56 -9.21 2.25
C GLU A 57 27.86 -9.61 0.80
N GLY A 58 28.82 -10.49 0.62
CA GLY A 58 29.23 -11.02 -0.70
C GLY A 58 30.18 -10.14 -1.50
N GLY A 59 30.77 -9.09 -0.90
CA GLY A 59 31.79 -8.25 -1.56
C GLY A 59 31.27 -7.32 -2.67
N HIS A 60 29.94 -7.24 -2.84
CA HIS A 60 29.30 -6.31 -3.74
C HIS A 60 28.38 -5.38 -2.95
N TYR A 61 28.59 -4.07 -3.11
CA TYR A 61 27.68 -3.07 -2.56
C TYR A 61 26.35 -3.11 -3.33
N ARG A 62 25.27 -3.47 -2.65
CA ARG A 62 23.91 -3.37 -3.18
C ARG A 62 23.19 -2.21 -2.49
N ASP A 63 22.64 -1.31 -3.28
CA ASP A 63 21.77 -0.27 -2.75
C ASP A 63 20.39 -0.87 -2.42
N VAL A 64 20.02 -0.88 -1.15
CA VAL A 64 18.69 -1.33 -0.72
C VAL A 64 17.72 -0.17 -0.89
N LEU A 65 16.59 -0.45 -1.53
CA LEU A 65 15.48 0.48 -1.69
C LEU A 65 14.20 -0.14 -1.12
N THR A 66 13.62 0.48 -0.10
CA THR A 66 12.41 -0.01 0.56
C THR A 66 11.22 0.84 0.15
N VAL A 67 10.25 0.24 -0.54
CA VAL A 67 9.06 0.91 -1.06
C VAL A 67 7.80 0.26 -0.52
N GLY A 68 6.97 1.04 0.18
CA GLY A 68 5.61 0.65 0.52
C GLY A 68 4.64 1.11 -0.58
N ALA A 69 3.71 0.27 -1.01
CA ALA A 69 2.75 0.68 -2.03
C ALA A 69 1.34 0.15 -1.74
N VAL A 70 0.33 0.92 -2.14
CA VAL A 70 -1.06 0.44 -2.12
C VAL A 70 -1.16 -0.85 -2.93
N GLY A 71 -1.70 -1.91 -2.33
CA GLY A 71 -1.73 -3.25 -2.92
C GLY A 71 -2.33 -3.27 -4.33
N THR A 72 -3.38 -2.48 -4.56
CA THR A 72 -4.02 -2.36 -5.89
C THR A 72 -3.06 -1.81 -6.94
N PHE A 73 -2.30 -0.76 -6.61
CA PHE A 73 -1.26 -0.22 -7.49
C PHE A 73 -0.13 -1.23 -7.71
N THR A 74 0.32 -1.87 -6.64
CA THR A 74 1.39 -2.88 -6.72
C THR A 74 1.03 -3.96 -7.72
N VAL A 75 -0.11 -4.64 -7.53
CA VAL A 75 -0.49 -5.80 -8.35
C VAL A 75 -0.91 -5.40 -9.77
N GLY A 76 -1.68 -4.31 -9.88
CA GLY A 76 -2.26 -3.92 -11.17
C GLY A 76 -1.30 -3.19 -12.09
N TRP A 77 -0.41 -2.38 -11.51
CA TRP A 77 0.43 -1.48 -12.30
C TRP A 77 1.94 -1.70 -12.13
N LEU A 78 2.42 -1.86 -10.91
CA LEU A 78 3.87 -1.90 -10.65
C LEU A 78 4.50 -3.26 -11.02
N LEU A 79 3.94 -4.37 -10.54
CA LEU A 79 4.50 -5.72 -10.80
C LEU A 79 4.74 -6.02 -12.28
N PRO A 80 3.83 -5.68 -13.22
CA PRO A 80 4.05 -5.92 -14.64
C PRO A 80 5.26 -5.20 -15.24
N ARG A 81 5.78 -4.17 -14.56
CA ARG A 81 6.87 -3.29 -15.02
C ARG A 81 8.18 -3.53 -14.29
N LEU A 82 8.19 -4.32 -13.21
CA LEU A 82 9.37 -4.51 -12.37
C LEU A 82 10.54 -5.19 -13.08
N GLU A 83 10.27 -6.07 -14.05
CA GLU A 83 11.33 -6.71 -14.85
C GLU A 83 12.19 -5.66 -15.56
N ASP A 84 11.58 -4.61 -16.15
CA ASP A 84 12.29 -3.50 -16.78
C ASP A 84 13.13 -2.72 -15.76
N PHE A 85 12.59 -2.47 -14.57
CA PHE A 85 13.36 -1.81 -13.50
C PHE A 85 14.59 -2.63 -13.08
N GLN A 86 14.41 -3.91 -12.83
CA GLN A 86 15.50 -4.81 -12.42
C GLN A 86 16.56 -4.96 -13.50
N ALA A 87 16.17 -5.00 -14.78
CA ALA A 87 17.10 -5.07 -15.90
C ALA A 87 17.95 -3.80 -16.00
N ARG A 88 17.36 -2.61 -15.76
CA ARG A 88 18.07 -1.32 -15.79
C ARG A 88 18.92 -1.06 -14.56
N HIS A 89 18.52 -1.60 -13.41
CA HIS A 89 19.15 -1.34 -12.11
C HIS A 89 19.46 -2.63 -11.33
N PRO A 90 20.31 -3.51 -11.88
CA PRO A 90 20.57 -4.85 -11.30
C PRO A 90 21.27 -4.81 -9.94
N PHE A 91 21.84 -3.65 -9.54
CA PHE A 91 22.50 -3.47 -8.25
C PHE A 91 21.60 -2.91 -7.17
N ILE A 92 20.31 -2.65 -7.47
CA ILE A 92 19.32 -2.20 -6.48
C ILE A 92 18.56 -3.42 -5.96
N ASP A 93 18.66 -3.65 -4.65
CA ASP A 93 17.82 -4.62 -3.92
C ASP A 93 16.49 -3.94 -3.55
N LEU A 94 15.47 -4.12 -4.40
CA LEU A 94 14.15 -3.55 -4.19
C LEU A 94 13.33 -4.41 -3.22
N ARG A 95 13.00 -3.82 -2.06
CA ARG A 95 12.11 -4.41 -1.05
C ARG A 95 10.74 -3.77 -1.15
N LEU A 96 9.74 -4.56 -1.54
CA LEU A 96 8.37 -4.10 -1.72
C LEU A 96 7.48 -4.62 -0.60
N SER A 97 6.81 -3.70 0.10
CA SER A 97 5.71 -4.01 1.02
C SER A 97 4.39 -3.45 0.50
N THR A 98 3.27 -4.08 0.85
CA THR A 98 1.95 -3.58 0.48
C THR A 98 1.18 -3.10 1.70
N HIS A 99 0.41 -2.03 1.52
CA HIS A 99 -0.46 -1.46 2.55
C HIS A 99 -1.84 -1.09 1.98
N ASN A 100 -2.80 -0.85 2.86
CA ASN A 100 -4.17 -0.42 2.51
C ASN A 100 -4.36 1.11 2.52
N ASN A 101 -3.36 1.85 2.03
CA ASN A 101 -3.29 3.32 2.02
C ASN A 101 -3.12 3.99 3.39
N ARG A 102 -2.82 3.20 4.42
CA ARG A 102 -2.44 3.66 5.77
C ARG A 102 -1.02 3.17 6.05
N VAL A 103 -0.07 4.08 5.97
CA VAL A 103 1.36 3.76 6.12
C VAL A 103 2.06 4.92 6.83
N ASP A 104 2.92 4.59 7.77
CA ASP A 104 3.86 5.51 8.39
C ASP A 104 5.26 5.25 7.82
N ILE A 105 5.69 6.14 6.91
CA ILE A 105 6.99 6.02 6.22
C ILE A 105 8.14 5.97 7.22
N ALA A 106 8.04 6.75 8.31
CA ALA A 106 9.10 6.83 9.32
C ALA A 106 9.15 5.56 10.18
N ALA A 107 8.01 5.13 10.71
CA ALA A 107 7.91 3.97 11.57
C ALA A 107 8.23 2.66 10.83
N GLU A 108 7.82 2.55 9.56
CA GLU A 108 8.09 1.36 8.74
C GLU A 108 9.45 1.40 8.03
N GLY A 109 10.24 2.46 8.24
CA GLY A 109 11.59 2.58 7.67
C GLY A 109 11.62 2.65 6.15
N LEU A 110 10.54 3.09 5.50
CA LEU A 110 10.43 3.16 4.07
C LEU A 110 11.22 4.34 3.49
N ASP A 111 11.78 4.16 2.31
CA ASP A 111 12.36 5.24 1.51
C ASP A 111 11.26 5.97 0.74
N TYR A 112 10.33 5.22 0.15
CA TYR A 112 9.15 5.73 -0.52
C TYR A 112 7.87 5.02 -0.09
N ALA A 113 6.75 5.75 -0.18
CA ALA A 113 5.43 5.14 -0.17
C ALA A 113 4.60 5.61 -1.38
N ILE A 114 3.95 4.67 -2.06
CA ILE A 114 2.99 4.97 -3.12
C ILE A 114 1.60 4.93 -2.51
N ARG A 115 0.92 6.08 -2.53
CA ARG A 115 -0.39 6.31 -1.89
C ARG A 115 -1.42 6.75 -2.91
N PHE A 116 -2.69 6.54 -2.58
CA PHE A 116 -3.82 7.08 -3.34
C PHE A 116 -4.52 8.19 -2.54
N GLY A 117 -4.76 9.35 -3.17
CA GLY A 117 -5.45 10.45 -2.51
C GLY A 117 -5.26 11.80 -3.18
N GLY A 118 -5.46 12.87 -2.38
CA GLY A 118 -5.39 14.25 -2.85
C GLY A 118 -3.99 14.89 -2.85
N GLY A 119 -2.93 14.14 -2.53
CA GLY A 119 -1.55 14.66 -2.58
C GLY A 119 -1.06 15.36 -1.32
N ALA A 120 -1.87 15.48 -0.27
CA ALA A 120 -1.50 16.19 0.95
C ALA A 120 -1.31 15.23 2.13
N TRP A 121 -0.06 14.97 2.50
CA TRP A 121 0.31 14.22 3.70
C TRP A 121 1.34 15.01 4.50
N HIS A 122 1.08 15.17 5.79
CA HIS A 122 1.94 15.97 6.67
C HIS A 122 3.37 15.43 6.72
N GLY A 123 4.36 16.33 6.63
CA GLY A 123 5.79 15.97 6.73
C GLY A 123 6.35 15.19 5.54
N THR A 124 5.58 15.04 4.45
CA THR A 124 6.03 14.35 3.26
C THR A 124 6.10 15.26 2.04
N GLU A 125 7.00 14.94 1.13
CA GLU A 125 7.01 15.42 -0.24
C GLU A 125 6.24 14.41 -1.10
N ALA A 126 5.36 14.90 -1.97
CA ALA A 126 4.49 14.08 -2.80
C ALA A 126 4.65 14.47 -4.28
N LEU A 127 4.94 13.49 -5.13
CA LEU A 127 5.01 13.62 -6.58
C LEU A 127 3.82 12.91 -7.19
N ALA A 128 3.03 13.60 -8.00
CA ALA A 128 1.91 13.01 -8.71
C ALA A 128 2.40 11.99 -9.74
N LEU A 129 1.76 10.82 -9.77
CA LEU A 129 2.00 9.81 -10.79
C LEU A 129 0.93 9.92 -11.89
N PHE A 130 -0.30 9.55 -11.57
CA PHE A 130 -1.43 9.66 -12.50
C PHE A 130 -2.77 9.56 -11.76
N GLU A 131 -3.82 10.02 -12.41
CA GLU A 131 -5.19 9.84 -11.95
C GLU A 131 -5.66 8.41 -12.16
N ALA A 132 -6.52 7.93 -11.28
CA ALA A 132 -7.10 6.60 -11.38
C ALA A 132 -8.61 6.66 -11.14
N PRO A 133 -9.38 7.09 -12.15
CA PRO A 133 -10.82 7.23 -12.03
C PRO A 133 -11.47 5.87 -11.72
N LEU A 134 -12.49 5.91 -10.85
CA LEU A 134 -13.25 4.75 -10.46
C LEU A 134 -14.39 4.50 -11.43
N THR A 135 -14.60 3.25 -11.77
CA THR A 135 -15.75 2.77 -12.55
C THR A 135 -16.34 1.51 -11.97
N VAL A 136 -17.51 1.14 -12.44
CA VAL A 136 -18.22 -0.08 -12.03
C VAL A 136 -17.58 -1.30 -12.68
N LEU A 137 -17.22 -2.29 -11.85
CA LEU A 137 -16.64 -3.57 -12.27
C LEU A 137 -17.37 -4.73 -11.61
N CYS A 138 -17.68 -5.78 -12.37
CA CYS A 138 -18.35 -6.99 -11.89
C CYS A 138 -18.03 -8.20 -12.76
N CYS A 139 -18.48 -9.41 -12.36
CA CYS A 139 -18.37 -10.59 -13.19
C CYS A 139 -19.30 -10.50 -14.42
N PRO A 140 -19.05 -11.28 -15.48
CA PRO A 140 -19.84 -11.27 -16.71
C PRO A 140 -21.34 -11.56 -16.48
N GLU A 141 -21.66 -12.45 -15.54
CA GLU A 141 -23.03 -12.86 -15.22
C GLU A 141 -23.84 -11.72 -14.60
N VAL A 142 -23.22 -10.92 -13.74
CA VAL A 142 -23.84 -9.72 -13.16
C VAL A 142 -23.92 -8.62 -14.21
N ALA A 143 -22.87 -8.42 -15.01
CA ALA A 143 -22.85 -7.41 -16.08
C ALA A 143 -24.00 -7.61 -17.08
N ALA A 144 -24.34 -8.85 -17.41
CA ALA A 144 -25.47 -9.19 -18.31
C ALA A 144 -26.84 -8.77 -17.77
N GLN A 145 -26.97 -8.49 -16.47
CA GLN A 145 -28.19 -8.04 -15.81
C GLN A 145 -28.28 -6.53 -15.66
N LEU A 146 -27.16 -5.80 -15.94
CA LEU A 146 -27.07 -4.36 -15.78
C LEU A 146 -27.31 -3.64 -17.11
N HIS A 147 -28.52 -3.16 -17.33
CA HIS A 147 -28.92 -2.41 -18.54
C HIS A 147 -28.90 -0.90 -18.31
N SER A 148 -29.04 -0.47 -17.08
CA SER A 148 -29.02 0.93 -16.66
C SER A 148 -28.31 1.10 -15.31
N PRO A 149 -27.78 2.30 -14.99
CA PRO A 149 -27.22 2.58 -13.67
C PRO A 149 -28.17 2.31 -12.49
N ALA A 150 -29.48 2.41 -12.71
CA ALA A 150 -30.50 2.16 -11.68
C ALA A 150 -30.55 0.68 -11.25
N ASP A 151 -30.16 -0.25 -12.12
CA ASP A 151 -30.16 -1.69 -11.81
C ASP A 151 -29.16 -2.03 -10.70
N LEU A 152 -28.12 -1.22 -10.52
CA LEU A 152 -27.14 -1.37 -9.43
C LEU A 152 -27.76 -1.36 -8.05
N LEU A 153 -28.90 -0.68 -7.86
CA LEU A 153 -29.61 -0.61 -6.59
C LEU A 153 -30.19 -1.96 -6.14
N GLN A 154 -30.30 -2.92 -7.06
CA GLN A 154 -30.77 -4.28 -6.78
C GLN A 154 -29.62 -5.24 -6.42
N HIS A 155 -28.35 -4.83 -6.63
CA HIS A 155 -27.17 -5.63 -6.35
C HIS A 155 -26.50 -5.23 -5.04
N THR A 156 -25.65 -6.12 -4.52
CA THR A 156 -24.76 -5.79 -3.40
C THR A 156 -23.65 -4.88 -3.89
N LEU A 157 -23.54 -3.68 -3.32
CA LEU A 157 -22.50 -2.73 -3.65
C LEU A 157 -21.26 -2.96 -2.77
N LEU A 158 -20.17 -3.30 -3.41
CA LEU A 158 -18.87 -3.49 -2.76
C LEU A 158 -18.17 -2.13 -2.74
N ARG A 159 -17.68 -1.72 -1.59
CA ARG A 159 -17.10 -0.39 -1.41
C ARG A 159 -15.86 -0.40 -0.54
N SER A 160 -15.04 0.60 -0.71
CA SER A 160 -13.94 0.93 0.20
C SER A 160 -14.48 1.60 1.49
N TYR A 161 -13.58 1.94 2.42
CA TYR A 161 -13.94 2.75 3.58
C TYR A 161 -14.37 4.19 3.23
N ARG A 162 -14.17 4.65 2.00
CA ARG A 162 -14.63 5.97 1.55
C ARG A 162 -16.12 5.90 1.28
N ALA A 163 -16.86 6.68 2.04
CA ALA A 163 -18.33 6.65 1.97
C ALA A 163 -18.91 7.42 0.79
N ASP A 164 -18.12 8.28 0.16
CA ASP A 164 -18.52 9.23 -0.87
C ASP A 164 -18.35 8.69 -2.30
N GLU A 165 -17.62 7.60 -2.52
CA GLU A 165 -17.30 7.07 -3.84
C GLU A 165 -18.58 6.66 -4.64
N TRP A 166 -19.47 5.86 -4.06
CA TRP A 166 -20.73 5.47 -4.70
C TRP A 166 -21.69 6.64 -4.92
N PRO A 167 -21.93 7.53 -3.95
CA PRO A 167 -22.71 8.75 -4.15
C PRO A 167 -22.22 9.60 -5.33
N LEU A 168 -20.89 9.81 -5.44
CA LEU A 168 -20.30 10.54 -6.56
C LEU A 168 -20.54 9.84 -7.89
N TRP A 169 -20.36 8.52 -7.93
CA TRP A 169 -20.59 7.76 -9.15
C TRP A 169 -22.07 7.79 -9.58
N PHE A 170 -23.01 7.61 -8.65
CA PHE A 170 -24.44 7.70 -8.96
C PHE A 170 -24.81 9.08 -9.51
N GLN A 171 -24.28 10.13 -8.90
CA GLN A 171 -24.49 11.50 -9.40
C GLN A 171 -23.95 11.67 -10.82
N ALA A 172 -22.76 11.18 -11.11
CA ALA A 172 -22.15 11.22 -12.45
C ALA A 172 -22.96 10.37 -13.47
N ALA A 173 -23.61 9.31 -13.01
CA ALA A 173 -24.49 8.47 -13.82
C ALA A 173 -25.94 9.01 -13.95
N GLY A 174 -26.22 10.21 -13.42
CA GLY A 174 -27.54 10.86 -13.50
C GLY A 174 -28.57 10.34 -12.48
N LEU A 175 -28.13 9.63 -11.44
CA LEU A 175 -28.98 9.16 -10.35
C LEU A 175 -28.85 10.06 -9.11
N PRO A 176 -29.85 10.07 -8.20
CA PRO A 176 -29.72 10.77 -6.93
C PRO A 176 -28.55 10.26 -6.10
N ALA A 177 -27.69 11.17 -5.60
CA ALA A 177 -26.54 10.83 -4.75
C ALA A 177 -26.92 10.11 -3.44
N HIS A 178 -28.18 10.24 -3.00
CA HIS A 178 -28.71 9.61 -1.78
C HIS A 178 -29.54 8.34 -2.08
N ALA A 179 -29.30 7.69 -3.22
CA ALA A 179 -29.91 6.39 -3.49
C ALA A 179 -29.60 5.43 -2.33
N PRO A 180 -30.62 4.80 -1.72
CA PRO A 180 -30.40 3.97 -0.54
C PRO A 180 -29.51 2.77 -0.89
N LEU A 181 -28.34 2.70 -0.27
CA LEU A 181 -27.46 1.53 -0.35
C LEU A 181 -28.07 0.40 0.49
N THR A 182 -29.01 -0.34 -0.07
CA THR A 182 -29.78 -1.37 0.65
C THR A 182 -28.90 -2.56 1.06
N ARG A 183 -27.86 -2.85 0.27
CA ARG A 183 -26.90 -3.93 0.56
C ARG A 183 -25.51 -3.45 0.22
N SER A 184 -24.59 -3.46 1.19
CA SER A 184 -23.21 -3.12 0.94
C SER A 184 -22.24 -3.94 1.79
N ILE A 185 -21.06 -4.23 1.23
CA ILE A 185 -19.94 -4.85 1.94
C ILE A 185 -18.76 -3.90 1.83
N VAL A 186 -18.07 -3.68 2.96
CA VAL A 186 -16.88 -2.80 3.04
C VAL A 186 -15.62 -3.62 3.01
N PHE A 187 -14.69 -3.21 2.18
CA PHE A 187 -13.36 -3.83 2.06
C PHE A 187 -12.27 -2.82 2.40
N ASP A 188 -11.18 -3.30 2.97
CA ASP A 188 -9.99 -2.50 3.24
C ASP A 188 -9.06 -2.38 2.03
N THR A 189 -9.19 -3.28 1.05
CA THR A 189 -8.44 -3.24 -0.21
C THR A 189 -9.32 -3.43 -1.43
N SER A 190 -9.01 -2.69 -2.51
CA SER A 190 -9.71 -2.88 -3.79
C SER A 190 -9.40 -4.24 -4.44
N LEU A 191 -8.28 -4.89 -4.08
CA LEU A 191 -7.95 -6.23 -4.56
C LEU A 191 -8.97 -7.26 -4.06
N ALA A 192 -9.22 -7.29 -2.74
CA ALA A 192 -10.21 -8.20 -2.15
C ALA A 192 -11.63 -7.87 -2.62
N MET A 193 -11.94 -6.57 -2.74
CA MET A 193 -13.21 -6.09 -3.26
C MET A 193 -13.46 -6.56 -4.69
N LEU A 194 -12.48 -6.46 -5.58
CA LEU A 194 -12.63 -6.90 -6.95
C LEU A 194 -12.70 -8.43 -7.06
N GLU A 195 -11.94 -9.14 -6.24
CA GLU A 195 -12.02 -10.60 -6.20
C GLU A 195 -13.44 -11.06 -5.78
N ALA A 196 -14.05 -10.39 -4.82
CA ALA A 196 -15.45 -10.64 -4.46
C ALA A 196 -16.40 -10.34 -5.62
N ALA A 197 -16.18 -9.24 -6.37
CA ALA A 197 -16.98 -8.93 -7.56
C ALA A 197 -16.82 -9.98 -8.66
N ARG A 198 -15.60 -10.48 -8.89
CA ARG A 198 -15.31 -11.55 -9.85
C ARG A 198 -16.01 -12.85 -9.49
N GLN A 199 -16.19 -13.13 -8.20
CA GLN A 199 -16.92 -14.30 -7.69
C GLN A 199 -18.46 -14.10 -7.65
N GLY A 200 -18.98 -12.99 -8.15
CA GLY A 200 -20.41 -12.71 -8.21
C GLY A 200 -21.04 -12.26 -6.89
N VAL A 201 -20.24 -11.91 -5.86
CA VAL A 201 -20.77 -11.43 -4.57
C VAL A 201 -21.48 -10.09 -4.71
N GLY A 202 -21.09 -9.27 -5.68
CA GLY A 202 -21.68 -7.97 -5.93
C GLY A 202 -20.95 -7.17 -7.00
N VAL A 203 -21.14 -5.86 -6.97
CA VAL A 203 -20.57 -4.92 -7.93
C VAL A 203 -19.59 -4.01 -7.22
N ALA A 204 -18.36 -3.92 -7.76
CA ALA A 204 -17.29 -3.10 -7.19
C ALA A 204 -17.18 -1.74 -7.89
N LEU A 205 -16.77 -0.73 -7.15
CA LEU A 205 -16.32 0.55 -7.69
C LEU A 205 -14.81 0.64 -7.51
N ALA A 206 -14.06 0.56 -8.64
CA ALA A 206 -12.61 0.45 -8.59
C ALA A 206 -11.95 1.08 -9.84
N PRO A 207 -10.64 1.43 -9.78
CA PRO A 207 -9.93 2.00 -10.92
C PRO A 207 -9.66 0.94 -11.99
N ALA A 208 -10.30 1.06 -13.16
CA ALA A 208 -10.20 0.08 -14.25
C ALA A 208 -8.75 -0.16 -14.71
N ALA A 209 -7.92 0.88 -14.74
CA ALA A 209 -6.52 0.78 -15.15
C ALA A 209 -5.71 -0.22 -14.31
N MET A 210 -6.04 -0.38 -13.03
CA MET A 210 -5.38 -1.34 -12.14
C MET A 210 -5.79 -2.79 -12.40
N PHE A 211 -6.83 -3.01 -13.20
CA PHE A 211 -7.42 -4.31 -13.47
C PHE A 211 -7.48 -4.64 -14.98
N ALA A 212 -6.61 -4.01 -15.76
CA ALA A 212 -6.56 -4.16 -17.22
C ALA A 212 -6.42 -5.63 -17.67
N ARG A 213 -5.65 -6.45 -16.93
CA ARG A 213 -5.50 -7.88 -17.23
C ARG A 213 -6.79 -8.67 -17.05
N GLN A 214 -7.55 -8.38 -15.98
CA GLN A 214 -8.83 -9.02 -15.70
C GLN A 214 -9.90 -8.59 -16.70
N LEU A 215 -9.88 -7.33 -17.13
CA LEU A 215 -10.73 -6.82 -18.21
C LEU A 215 -10.38 -7.48 -19.56
N ALA A 216 -9.09 -7.57 -19.90
CA ALA A 216 -8.63 -8.21 -21.13
C ALA A 216 -8.94 -9.72 -21.20
N SER A 217 -8.87 -10.41 -20.04
CA SER A 217 -9.26 -11.84 -19.93
C SER A 217 -10.76 -12.06 -19.80
N GLU A 218 -11.54 -10.97 -19.82
CA GLU A 218 -12.99 -10.99 -19.65
C GLU A 218 -13.48 -11.63 -18.34
N SER A 219 -12.59 -11.83 -17.36
CA SER A 219 -12.97 -12.35 -16.04
C SER A 219 -13.75 -11.35 -15.19
N ILE A 220 -13.69 -10.07 -15.58
CA ILE A 220 -14.54 -8.97 -15.12
C ILE A 220 -15.00 -8.14 -16.32
N ARG A 221 -16.07 -7.42 -16.14
CA ARG A 221 -16.65 -6.51 -17.12
C ARG A 221 -16.84 -5.12 -16.53
N ARG A 222 -16.78 -4.13 -17.43
CA ARG A 222 -17.14 -2.73 -17.16
C ARG A 222 -18.49 -2.46 -17.87
N PRO A 223 -19.63 -2.52 -17.17
CA PRO A 223 -20.95 -2.40 -17.80
C PRO A 223 -21.28 -0.97 -18.21
N PHE A 224 -20.67 0.06 -17.59
CA PHE A 224 -20.95 1.46 -17.85
C PHE A 224 -19.69 2.26 -18.20
N ALA A 225 -19.82 3.25 -19.07
CA ALA A 225 -18.74 4.16 -19.42
C ALA A 225 -18.47 5.23 -18.36
N THR A 226 -19.38 5.42 -17.40
CA THR A 226 -19.26 6.44 -16.34
C THR A 226 -18.05 6.18 -15.46
N GLU A 227 -17.28 7.23 -15.24
CA GLU A 227 -16.11 7.27 -14.35
C GLU A 227 -16.17 8.48 -13.42
N VAL A 228 -15.55 8.35 -12.25
CA VAL A 228 -15.42 9.46 -11.29
C VAL A 228 -14.00 9.54 -10.77
N SER A 229 -13.42 10.73 -10.78
CA SER A 229 -12.13 10.99 -10.17
C SER A 229 -12.30 11.24 -8.68
N THR A 230 -11.65 10.43 -7.84
CA THR A 230 -11.66 10.56 -6.37
C THR A 230 -10.24 10.74 -5.81
N GLY A 231 -9.24 10.85 -6.69
CA GLY A 231 -7.84 11.05 -6.35
C GLY A 231 -6.88 10.49 -7.39
N SER A 232 -5.60 10.64 -7.07
CA SER A 232 -4.48 10.19 -7.90
C SER A 232 -3.57 9.27 -7.11
N TYR A 233 -2.70 8.53 -7.79
CA TYR A 233 -1.56 7.88 -7.17
C TYR A 233 -0.39 8.86 -7.05
N TRP A 234 0.32 8.76 -5.94
CA TRP A 234 1.41 9.66 -5.58
C TRP A 234 2.59 8.87 -5.05
N LEU A 235 3.79 9.21 -5.48
CA LEU A 235 5.03 8.79 -4.85
C LEU A 235 5.34 9.78 -3.72
N THR A 236 5.48 9.26 -2.50
CA THR A 236 5.72 10.10 -1.30
C THR A 236 6.96 9.66 -0.56
N ARG A 237 7.71 10.62 0.01
CA ARG A 237 8.87 10.40 0.87
C ARG A 237 8.87 11.38 2.04
N LEU A 238 9.67 11.12 3.06
CA LEU A 238 9.86 12.07 4.15
C LEU A 238 10.66 13.29 3.66
N GLN A 239 10.20 14.49 3.98
CA GLN A 239 10.93 15.75 3.69
C GLN A 239 12.27 15.82 4.44
N SER A 240 12.35 15.19 5.62
CA SER A 240 13.54 15.19 6.47
C SER A 240 14.67 14.28 5.99
N ARG A 241 14.44 13.43 4.97
CA ARG A 241 15.45 12.53 4.41
C ARG A 241 15.86 12.97 3.01
N GLY A 242 17.20 13.03 2.76
CA GLY A 242 17.73 13.19 1.41
C GLY A 242 17.48 11.94 0.55
N GLU A 243 17.40 12.10 -0.75
CA GLU A 243 17.29 10.98 -1.68
C GLU A 243 18.67 10.32 -1.89
N THR A 244 18.67 8.98 -1.87
CA THR A 244 19.82 8.17 -2.25
C THR A 244 19.86 7.96 -3.77
N SER A 245 20.97 7.42 -4.30
CA SER A 245 21.08 7.04 -5.72
C SER A 245 20.00 6.04 -6.14
N ALA A 246 19.71 5.05 -5.31
CA ALA A 246 18.64 4.09 -5.56
C ALA A 246 17.25 4.75 -5.58
N MET A 247 16.99 5.70 -4.66
CA MET A 247 15.75 6.46 -4.64
C MET A 247 15.56 7.29 -5.91
N LEU A 248 16.61 7.99 -6.34
CA LEU A 248 16.58 8.79 -7.57
C LEU A 248 16.31 7.92 -8.80
N ALA A 249 17.02 6.80 -8.94
CA ALA A 249 16.84 5.86 -10.05
C ALA A 249 15.41 5.31 -10.12
N PHE A 250 14.84 4.91 -8.97
CA PHE A 250 13.46 4.42 -8.91
C PHE A 250 12.44 5.50 -9.24
N ARG A 251 12.60 6.71 -8.70
CA ARG A 251 11.72 7.84 -8.98
C ARG A 251 11.70 8.18 -10.47
N GLU A 252 12.87 8.33 -11.10
CA GLU A 252 12.98 8.66 -12.52
C GLU A 252 12.35 7.57 -13.39
N TRP A 253 12.65 6.30 -13.08
CA TRP A 253 12.04 5.18 -13.78
C TRP A 253 10.52 5.17 -13.63
N LEU A 254 10.02 5.34 -12.39
CA LEU A 254 8.57 5.30 -12.09
C LEU A 254 7.82 6.42 -12.80
N LEU A 255 8.37 7.65 -12.79
CA LEU A 255 7.78 8.79 -13.48
C LEU A 255 7.79 8.58 -15.01
N GLY A 256 8.86 8.03 -15.56
CA GLY A 256 8.92 7.68 -16.99
C GLY A 256 7.85 6.66 -17.38
N GLN A 257 7.60 5.65 -16.55
CA GLN A 257 6.52 4.68 -16.78
C GLN A 257 5.12 5.31 -16.65
N ALA A 258 4.96 6.27 -15.71
CA ALA A 258 3.69 6.96 -15.49
C ALA A 258 3.29 7.87 -16.68
N VAL A 259 4.26 8.52 -17.33
CA VAL A 259 4.00 9.34 -18.54
C VAL A 259 3.51 8.47 -19.68
N LEU A 260 4.11 7.30 -19.90
CA LEU A 260 3.67 6.36 -20.94
C LEU A 260 2.23 5.87 -20.75
N GLU A 261 1.78 5.73 -19.49
CA GLU A 261 0.40 5.37 -19.16
C GLU A 261 -0.59 6.48 -19.50
N SER A 262 -0.18 7.75 -19.34
CA SER A 262 -1.07 8.90 -19.60
C SER A 262 -1.27 9.19 -21.08
N GLU A 263 -0.39 8.64 -21.93
CA GLU A 263 -0.43 8.82 -23.40
C GLU A 263 -1.11 7.63 -24.13
N ALA A 264 -1.40 6.53 -23.42
CA ALA A 264 -1.99 5.30 -23.96
C ALA A 264 -3.52 5.27 -23.76
#